data_129cc06a4d15174515537fff066abb01
#
_entry.id   129cc06a4d15174515537fff066abb01
#
_cell.length_a   1.000
_cell.length_b   1.000
_cell.length_c   1.000
_cell.angle_alpha   90.00
_cell.angle_beta   90.00
_cell.angle_gamma   90.00
#
_symmetry.space_group_name_H-M   'P 1'
#
loop_
_entity.id
_entity.type
_entity.pdbx_description
1 polymer ?
#
loop_
_entity_poly.entity_id
_entity_poly.type
_entity_poly.pdbx_seq_one_letter_code
_entity_poly.pdbx_strand_id
1 'polypeptide(L)'
;MLHDIRRLGVPATAGAVMAVVLAACGSGPAAQPTTPASPSTAAAAAAAAAGSARPYQLYTHCGIDEARIGNRYFEAVHPLSDGQGNPPPGWGNPYQPGTMTLLSTAEAVFRDHAGHQVQFRLRPGATGFKHLCS
;
A
#
# COMPACT_ATOMS: atom_id res chain seq x y z
N MET A 1 28.96 -29.24 18.95
CA MET A 1 30.00 -28.22 19.06
C MET A 1 29.34 -26.96 19.60
N LEU A 2 29.56 -26.71 20.88
CA LEU A 2 29.03 -25.53 21.60
C LEU A 2 29.92 -24.32 21.26
N HIS A 3 29.31 -23.17 20.95
CA HIS A 3 30.00 -21.89 20.98
C HIS A 3 29.29 -20.90 21.91
N ASP A 4 30.02 -20.58 22.86
CA ASP A 4 29.93 -19.75 24.05
C ASP A 4 29.50 -18.30 23.76
N ILE A 5 28.45 -17.83 24.44
CA ILE A 5 27.98 -16.43 24.38
C ILE A 5 28.57 -15.70 25.57
N ARG A 6 29.61 -14.92 25.34
CA ARG A 6 30.19 -14.03 26.35
C ARG A 6 29.29 -12.80 26.54
N ARG A 7 28.76 -12.73 27.76
CA ARG A 7 28.17 -11.52 28.34
C ARG A 7 29.30 -10.51 28.62
N LEU A 8 29.14 -9.29 28.15
CA LEU A 8 29.95 -8.15 28.57
C LEU A 8 29.05 -7.09 29.21
N GLY A 9 29.46 -6.72 30.38
CA GLY A 9 28.77 -5.92 31.36
C GLY A 9 28.69 -4.43 31.02
N VAL A 10 27.69 -3.82 31.63
CA VAL A 10 27.40 -2.38 31.64
C VAL A 10 28.07 -1.75 32.86
N PRO A 11 28.77 -0.63 32.75
CA PRO A 11 29.01 0.24 33.88
C PRO A 11 28.01 1.39 33.92
N ALA A 12 27.33 1.52 35.04
CA ALA A 12 26.55 2.69 35.41
C ALA A 12 27.48 3.81 35.88
N THR A 13 27.35 4.97 35.27
CA THR A 13 27.92 6.22 35.82
C THR A 13 26.80 7.20 36.13
N ALA A 14 26.59 7.40 37.42
CA ALA A 14 25.77 8.47 37.97
C ALA A 14 26.54 9.79 37.91
N GLY A 15 26.02 10.77 37.22
CA GLY A 15 26.52 12.16 37.21
C GLY A 15 25.40 13.10 37.58
N ALA A 16 25.41 13.59 38.85
CA ALA A 16 24.56 14.67 39.29
C ALA A 16 25.12 16.00 38.83
N VAL A 17 24.40 16.78 38.07
CA VAL A 17 24.69 18.17 37.77
C VAL A 17 23.53 19.01 38.22
N MET A 18 23.77 19.80 39.30
CA MET A 18 22.95 20.92 39.72
C MET A 18 22.99 22.02 38.66
N ALA A 19 21.88 22.37 38.09
CA ALA A 19 21.74 23.56 37.25
C ALA A 19 20.81 24.60 37.91
N VAL A 20 21.38 25.77 38.08
CA VAL A 20 20.81 27.00 38.63
C VAL A 20 19.73 27.50 37.68
N VAL A 21 18.52 27.74 38.22
CA VAL A 21 17.40 28.32 37.49
C VAL A 21 17.53 29.83 37.52
N LEU A 22 17.82 30.43 36.39
CA LEU A 22 17.64 31.86 36.14
C LEU A 22 16.27 32.07 35.50
N ALA A 23 15.34 32.63 36.24
CA ALA A 23 14.04 33.04 35.74
C ALA A 23 14.19 34.28 34.85
N ALA A 24 14.04 34.13 33.55
CA ALA A 24 13.83 35.19 32.60
C ALA A 24 12.33 35.22 32.22
N CYS A 25 11.60 36.24 32.70
CA CYS A 25 10.27 36.56 32.21
C CYS A 25 10.38 37.07 30.76
N GLY A 26 10.21 36.18 29.79
CA GLY A 26 10.01 36.55 28.40
C GLY A 26 8.55 36.31 28.02
N SER A 27 7.78 37.41 27.84
CA SER A 27 6.43 37.37 27.26
C SER A 27 6.55 37.04 25.77
N GLY A 28 6.65 35.70 25.44
CA GLY A 28 6.52 35.22 24.08
C GLY A 28 5.04 35.08 23.71
N PRO A 29 4.67 35.31 22.44
CA PRO A 29 3.30 35.09 22.00
C PRO A 29 2.94 33.60 22.22
N ALA A 30 1.76 33.41 22.86
CA ALA A 30 1.23 32.08 23.14
C ALA A 30 1.10 31.29 21.84
N ALA A 31 1.89 30.24 21.72
CA ALA A 31 1.69 29.26 20.66
C ALA A 31 0.30 28.64 20.84
N GLN A 32 -0.60 28.92 19.90
CA GLN A 32 -1.90 28.28 19.86
C GLN A 32 -1.68 26.79 19.68
N PRO A 33 -2.32 25.92 20.46
CA PRO A 33 -2.27 24.49 20.21
C PRO A 33 -2.89 24.25 18.83
N THR A 34 -2.08 23.82 17.87
CA THR A 34 -2.56 23.34 16.58
C THR A 34 -3.33 22.04 16.84
N THR A 35 -4.65 22.15 16.88
CA THR A 35 -5.52 20.97 16.91
C THR A 35 -5.21 20.15 15.66
N PRO A 36 -4.84 18.87 15.77
CA PRO A 36 -4.64 18.03 14.58
C PRO A 36 -5.96 18.02 13.80
N ALA A 37 -5.90 18.42 12.54
CA ALA A 37 -7.07 18.38 11.66
C ALA A 37 -7.59 16.95 11.59
N SER A 38 -8.84 16.74 11.98
CA SER A 38 -9.50 15.43 11.82
C SER A 38 -9.47 15.05 10.34
N PRO A 39 -9.11 13.79 9.99
CA PRO A 39 -9.11 13.35 8.61
C PRO A 39 -10.50 13.53 8.01
N SER A 40 -10.55 14.05 6.81
CA SER A 40 -11.79 14.17 6.04
C SER A 40 -12.50 12.81 5.96
N THR A 41 -13.83 12.82 6.04
CA THR A 41 -14.68 11.61 5.93
C THR A 41 -14.32 10.77 4.69
N ALA A 42 -13.92 11.40 3.60
CA ALA A 42 -13.46 10.74 2.38
C ALA A 42 -12.11 10.00 2.57
N ALA A 43 -11.18 10.60 3.32
CA ALA A 43 -9.89 9.98 3.64
C ALA A 43 -10.05 8.79 4.59
N ALA A 44 -10.95 8.91 5.57
CA ALA A 44 -11.30 7.82 6.48
C ALA A 44 -11.99 6.66 5.76
N ALA A 45 -12.90 6.93 4.82
CA ALA A 45 -13.56 5.92 3.99
C ALA A 45 -12.55 5.21 3.04
N ALA A 46 -11.59 5.94 2.48
CA ALA A 46 -10.53 5.39 1.65
C ALA A 46 -9.58 4.49 2.47
N ALA A 47 -9.24 4.90 3.68
CA ALA A 47 -8.42 4.10 4.60
C ALA A 47 -9.16 2.84 5.08
N ALA A 48 -10.47 2.92 5.34
CA ALA A 48 -11.29 1.78 5.72
C ALA A 48 -11.48 0.77 4.56
N ALA A 49 -11.39 1.19 3.32
CA ALA A 49 -11.41 0.32 2.14
C ALA A 49 -10.06 -0.35 1.86
N ALA A 50 -8.96 0.21 2.36
CA ALA A 50 -7.63 -0.39 2.25
C ALA A 50 -7.55 -1.67 3.09
N GLY A 51 -6.95 -2.73 2.53
CA GLY A 51 -6.79 -4.01 3.21
C GLY A 51 -7.97 -4.98 3.11
N SER A 52 -9.13 -4.56 2.61
CA SER A 52 -10.28 -5.45 2.41
C SER A 52 -10.15 -6.22 1.09
N ALA A 53 -9.96 -7.55 1.21
CA ALA A 53 -10.02 -8.45 0.06
C ALA A 53 -11.48 -8.61 -0.40
N ARG A 54 -11.72 -8.48 -1.71
CA ARG A 54 -13.06 -8.62 -2.32
C ARG A 54 -13.00 -9.59 -3.49
N PRO A 55 -14.05 -10.43 -3.68
CA PRO A 55 -14.16 -11.23 -4.88
C PRO A 55 -14.00 -10.37 -6.14
N TYR A 56 -13.23 -10.86 -7.09
CA TYR A 56 -12.91 -10.13 -8.31
C TYR A 56 -12.74 -11.08 -9.50
N GLN A 57 -13.25 -10.65 -10.65
CA GLN A 57 -13.05 -11.33 -11.93
C GLN A 57 -12.03 -10.49 -12.71
N LEU A 58 -10.77 -10.94 -12.68
CA LEU A 58 -9.72 -10.26 -13.43
C LEU A 58 -9.87 -10.56 -14.92
N TYR A 59 -10.01 -9.55 -15.75
CA TYR A 59 -10.00 -9.71 -17.18
C TYR A 59 -8.58 -10.02 -17.66
N THR A 60 -8.44 -11.11 -18.40
CA THR A 60 -7.16 -11.68 -18.80
C THR A 60 -6.99 -11.78 -20.30
N HIS A 61 -8.10 -11.72 -21.04
CA HIS A 61 -8.03 -11.73 -22.51
C HIS A 61 -7.21 -10.55 -23.03
N CYS A 62 -6.35 -10.76 -23.97
CA CYS A 62 -5.31 -9.83 -24.47
C CYS A 62 -4.15 -9.58 -23.48
N GLY A 63 -3.99 -10.42 -22.48
CA GLY A 63 -3.00 -10.25 -21.44
C GLY A 63 -3.56 -9.59 -20.18
N ILE A 64 -2.71 -9.40 -19.19
CA ILE A 64 -3.07 -8.83 -17.90
C ILE A 64 -2.32 -7.51 -17.73
N ASP A 65 -2.92 -6.44 -18.25
CA ASP A 65 -2.31 -5.10 -18.26
C ASP A 65 -3.00 -4.15 -17.30
N GLU A 66 -4.31 -4.29 -17.14
CA GLU A 66 -5.11 -3.31 -16.43
C GLU A 66 -6.25 -3.96 -15.65
N ALA A 67 -6.70 -3.26 -14.61
CA ALA A 67 -7.87 -3.63 -13.84
C ALA A 67 -8.72 -2.38 -13.54
N ARG A 68 -10.06 -2.52 -13.58
CA ARG A 68 -10.98 -1.50 -13.09
C ARG A 68 -11.47 -1.87 -11.71
N ILE A 69 -11.14 -1.08 -10.70
CA ILE A 69 -11.55 -1.31 -9.31
C ILE A 69 -12.49 -0.16 -8.91
N GLY A 70 -13.77 -0.49 -8.79
CA GLY A 70 -14.82 0.53 -8.68
C GLY A 70 -14.90 1.41 -9.92
N ASN A 71 -14.69 2.71 -9.76
CA ASN A 71 -14.66 3.69 -10.85
C ASN A 71 -13.24 4.15 -11.23
N ARG A 72 -12.20 3.44 -10.78
CA ARG A 72 -10.80 3.79 -11.00
C ARG A 72 -10.09 2.74 -11.82
N TYR A 73 -9.11 3.18 -12.62
CA TYR A 73 -8.31 2.34 -13.50
C TYR A 73 -6.91 2.19 -12.94
N PHE A 74 -6.45 0.95 -12.91
CA PHE A 74 -5.14 0.54 -12.42
C PHE A 74 -4.40 -0.18 -13.51
N GLU A 75 -3.09 -0.02 -13.57
CA GLU A 75 -2.21 -0.76 -14.49
C GLU A 75 -1.40 -1.80 -13.72
N ALA A 76 -1.16 -2.94 -14.31
CA ALA A 76 -0.26 -3.94 -13.77
C ALA A 76 1.16 -3.38 -13.68
N VAL A 77 1.82 -3.56 -12.53
CA VAL A 77 3.22 -3.14 -12.35
C VAL A 77 4.13 -3.90 -13.31
N HIS A 78 3.79 -5.17 -13.54
CA HIS A 78 4.42 -6.03 -14.52
C HIS A 78 3.32 -6.69 -15.36
N PRO A 79 3.04 -6.16 -16.56
CA PRO A 79 2.08 -6.77 -17.48
C PRO A 79 2.44 -8.21 -17.82
N LEU A 80 1.44 -9.07 -17.95
CA LEU A 80 1.61 -10.49 -18.22
C LEU A 80 0.88 -10.87 -19.52
N SER A 81 1.58 -11.52 -20.43
CA SER A 81 0.98 -12.10 -21.63
C SER A 81 1.85 -13.23 -22.19
N ASP A 82 1.30 -14.03 -23.10
CA ASP A 82 2.05 -15.02 -23.87
C ASP A 82 2.78 -14.40 -25.08
N GLY A 83 2.69 -13.10 -25.25
CA GLY A 83 3.24 -12.36 -26.39
C GLY A 83 2.37 -12.40 -27.67
N GLN A 84 1.23 -13.10 -27.64
CA GLN A 84 0.29 -13.23 -28.77
C GLN A 84 -1.10 -12.66 -28.45
N GLY A 85 -1.20 -11.88 -27.37
CA GLY A 85 -2.46 -11.29 -26.95
C GLY A 85 -3.32 -12.21 -26.09
N ASN A 86 -2.75 -13.26 -25.49
CA ASN A 86 -3.44 -14.09 -24.52
C ASN A 86 -2.80 -13.98 -23.14
N PRO A 87 -3.48 -14.40 -22.07
CA PRO A 87 -2.83 -14.55 -20.78
C PRO A 87 -1.76 -15.65 -20.83
N PRO A 88 -0.79 -15.67 -19.91
CA PRO A 88 0.18 -16.75 -19.80
C PRO A 88 -0.49 -18.09 -19.54
N PRO A 89 0.17 -19.23 -19.81
CA PRO A 89 -0.34 -20.54 -19.49
C PRO A 89 -0.73 -20.67 -18.01
N GLY A 90 -1.84 -21.36 -17.75
CA GLY A 90 -2.36 -21.55 -16.38
C GLY A 90 -3.37 -20.53 -15.92
N TRP A 91 -3.52 -19.41 -16.63
CA TRP A 91 -4.56 -18.42 -16.36
C TRP A 91 -5.87 -18.74 -17.07
N GLY A 92 -6.99 -18.39 -16.44
CA GLY A 92 -8.29 -18.42 -17.10
C GLY A 92 -8.38 -17.36 -18.21
N ASN A 93 -9.18 -17.62 -19.24
CA ASN A 93 -9.46 -16.72 -20.37
C ASN A 93 -10.96 -16.81 -20.71
N PRO A 94 -11.74 -15.71 -20.80
CA PRO A 94 -11.29 -14.32 -20.71
C PRO A 94 -11.19 -13.74 -19.29
N TYR A 95 -11.52 -14.51 -18.25
CA TYR A 95 -11.50 -14.06 -16.87
C TYR A 95 -10.81 -15.06 -15.95
N GLN A 96 -10.11 -14.54 -14.96
CA GLN A 96 -9.56 -15.30 -13.84
C GLN A 96 -10.28 -14.89 -12.55
N PRO A 97 -11.03 -15.81 -11.90
CA PRO A 97 -11.64 -15.55 -10.61
C PRO A 97 -10.59 -15.50 -9.51
N GLY A 98 -10.76 -14.57 -8.57
CA GLY A 98 -9.87 -14.42 -7.44
C GLY A 98 -10.34 -13.33 -6.48
N THR A 99 -9.41 -12.72 -5.80
CA THR A 99 -9.64 -11.61 -4.88
C THR A 99 -8.76 -10.42 -5.23
N MET A 100 -9.35 -9.23 -5.14
CA MET A 100 -8.64 -7.96 -5.26
C MET A 100 -8.58 -7.30 -3.89
N THR A 101 -7.39 -6.91 -3.46
CA THR A 101 -7.16 -6.19 -2.22
C THR A 101 -6.56 -4.83 -2.53
N LEU A 102 -7.21 -3.76 -2.08
CA LEU A 102 -6.61 -2.42 -2.11
C LEU A 102 -5.59 -2.34 -0.96
N LEU A 103 -4.33 -2.17 -1.27
CA LEU A 103 -3.26 -1.96 -0.29
C LEU A 103 -3.21 -0.51 0.17
N SER A 104 -3.55 0.42 -0.73
CA SER A 104 -3.64 1.84 -0.49
C SER A 104 -4.65 2.48 -1.46
N THR A 105 -4.76 3.79 -1.46
CA THR A 105 -5.54 4.53 -2.47
C THR A 105 -4.96 4.41 -3.88
N ALA A 106 -3.69 4.01 -4.01
CA ALA A 106 -2.96 3.97 -5.28
C ALA A 106 -2.46 2.58 -5.67
N GLU A 107 -2.59 1.58 -4.79
CA GLU A 107 -2.04 0.24 -5.00
C GLU A 107 -3.07 -0.84 -4.70
N ALA A 108 -3.06 -1.89 -5.50
CA ALA A 108 -3.90 -3.06 -5.32
C ALA A 108 -3.13 -4.33 -5.65
N VAL A 109 -3.60 -5.46 -5.15
CA VAL A 109 -3.07 -6.78 -5.48
C VAL A 109 -4.21 -7.74 -5.76
N PHE A 110 -4.11 -8.44 -6.88
CA PHE A 110 -4.93 -9.60 -7.20
C PHE A 110 -4.25 -10.87 -6.74
N ARG A 111 -5.03 -11.82 -6.21
CA ARG A 111 -4.60 -13.20 -5.89
C ARG A 111 -5.73 -14.17 -6.19
N ASP A 112 -5.35 -15.41 -6.57
CA ASP A 112 -6.30 -16.50 -6.77
C ASP A 112 -5.88 -17.78 -6.04
N HIS A 113 -6.69 -18.82 -6.18
CA HIS A 113 -6.44 -20.13 -5.56
C HIS A 113 -5.36 -20.95 -6.28
N ALA A 114 -5.01 -20.61 -7.51
CA ALA A 114 -3.93 -21.24 -8.26
C ALA A 114 -2.54 -20.70 -7.86
N GLY A 115 -2.51 -19.66 -7.01
CA GLY A 115 -1.28 -19.04 -6.54
C GLY A 115 -0.81 -17.86 -7.42
N HIS A 116 -1.62 -17.46 -8.40
CA HIS A 116 -1.29 -16.28 -9.19
C HIS A 116 -1.39 -15.00 -8.34
N GLN A 117 -0.48 -14.08 -8.63
CA GLN A 117 -0.48 -12.76 -8.00
C GLN A 117 -0.10 -11.69 -9.02
N VAL A 118 -0.87 -10.59 -9.05
CA VAL A 118 -0.57 -9.41 -9.86
C VAL A 118 -0.70 -8.18 -9.00
N GLN A 119 0.32 -7.32 -9.03
CA GLN A 119 0.30 -6.00 -8.41
C GLN A 119 -0.16 -4.95 -9.41
N PHE A 120 -1.00 -4.06 -8.94
CA PHE A 120 -1.57 -2.98 -9.74
C PHE A 120 -1.31 -1.63 -9.09
N ARG A 121 -1.08 -0.62 -9.92
CA ARG A 121 -0.91 0.77 -9.54
C ARG A 121 -1.98 1.64 -10.18
N LEU A 122 -2.53 2.57 -9.42
CA LEU A 122 -3.52 3.53 -9.90
C LEU A 122 -2.95 4.33 -11.08
N ARG A 123 -3.79 4.53 -12.10
CA ARG A 123 -3.56 5.50 -13.19
C ARG A 123 -4.35 6.77 -12.86
N PRO A 124 -3.69 7.81 -12.30
CA PRO A 124 -4.37 9.04 -11.92
C PRO A 124 -5.02 9.70 -13.14
N GLY A 125 -6.28 10.14 -12.98
CA GLY A 125 -7.01 10.83 -14.06
C GLY A 125 -7.47 9.94 -15.21
N ALA A 126 -7.22 8.63 -15.19
CA ALA A 126 -7.71 7.74 -16.24
C ALA A 126 -9.23 7.60 -16.20
N THR A 127 -9.87 7.75 -17.34
CA THR A 127 -11.31 7.61 -17.56
C THR A 127 -11.68 6.34 -18.34
N GLY A 128 -10.69 5.56 -18.79
CA GLY A 128 -10.86 4.34 -19.57
C GLY A 128 -9.61 3.46 -19.54
N PHE A 129 -9.74 2.25 -20.10
CA PHE A 129 -8.61 1.36 -20.36
C PHE A 129 -7.69 1.94 -21.43
N LYS A 130 -6.39 1.61 -21.38
CA LYS A 130 -5.39 1.98 -22.40
C LYS A 130 -5.67 1.27 -23.71
N HIS A 131 -6.02 -0.01 -23.60
CA HIS A 131 -6.26 -0.88 -24.74
C HIS A 131 -7.65 -1.50 -24.64
N LEU A 132 -8.41 -1.41 -25.71
CA LEU A 132 -9.65 -2.15 -25.88
C LEU A 132 -9.32 -3.34 -26.76
N CYS A 133 -9.49 -4.53 -26.21
CA CYS A 133 -9.36 -5.77 -26.96
C CYS A 133 -10.64 -6.03 -27.76
N SER A 134 -10.53 -6.28 -29.01
CA SER A 134 -11.61 -6.64 -29.94
C SER A 134 -11.50 -8.11 -30.35
#